data_a59c86436886b0a6120ec907ff2f108f
#
_entry.id   a59c86436886b0a6120ec907ff2f108f
#
_cell.length_a   1.000
_cell.length_b   1.000
_cell.length_c   1.000
_cell.angle_alpha   90.00
_cell.angle_beta   90.00
_cell.angle_gamma   90.00
#
_symmetry.space_group_name_H-M   'P 1'
#
loop_
_entity.id
_entity.type
_entity.pdbx_description
1 polymer ?
#
loop_
_entity_poly.entity_id
_entity_poly.type
_entity_poly.pdbx_seq_one_letter_code
_entity_poly.pdbx_strand_id
1 'polypeptide(L)'
;MVKYGQMKEILTALMIWLGANTTLDTNHDIPKVVFLPQEKMEQMYYVDEPEKLPNELHGIYDTDSDTIILRDTWDRRKPWDMGVLVHEMVHYLQDMNDVDFQCTAQMEKDAWPIQQKYLKDQHDYDWEYDSLWYMVISTCSDAFNY
;
A
#
# COMPACT_ATOMS: atom_id res chain seq x y z
N MET A 1 15.19 0.06 -14.01
CA MET A 1 14.56 1.14 -13.22
C MET A 1 13.42 1.77 -14.00
N VAL A 2 12.27 2.00 -13.36
CA VAL A 2 11.13 2.60 -14.02
C VAL A 2 11.37 4.11 -14.19
N LYS A 3 11.21 4.62 -15.41
CA LYS A 3 11.33 6.05 -15.68
C LYS A 3 10.08 6.79 -15.22
N TYR A 4 10.21 8.08 -14.92
CA TYR A 4 9.12 8.93 -14.43
C TYR A 4 7.86 8.84 -15.30
N GLY A 5 8.01 8.92 -16.65
CA GLY A 5 6.88 8.84 -17.57
C GLY A 5 6.17 7.48 -17.53
N GLN A 6 6.92 6.39 -17.35
CA GLN A 6 6.36 5.05 -17.20
C GLN A 6 5.57 4.90 -15.89
N MET A 7 6.07 5.48 -14.81
CA MET A 7 5.37 5.45 -13.53
C MET A 7 4.05 6.21 -13.62
N LYS A 8 4.03 7.36 -14.28
CA LYS A 8 2.80 8.12 -14.49
C LYS A 8 1.74 7.29 -15.23
N GLU A 9 2.13 6.57 -16.26
CA GLU A 9 1.21 5.69 -17.00
C GLU A 9 0.70 4.54 -16.12
N ILE A 10 1.57 3.93 -15.33
CA ILE A 10 1.20 2.86 -14.40
C ILE A 10 0.19 3.38 -13.38
N LEU A 11 0.47 4.51 -12.75
CA LEU A 11 -0.41 5.09 -11.73
C LEU A 11 -1.77 5.48 -12.30
N THR A 12 -1.79 6.03 -13.50
CA THR A 12 -3.04 6.38 -14.18
C THR A 12 -3.89 5.14 -14.44
N ALA A 13 -3.27 4.07 -14.94
CA ALA A 13 -3.98 2.81 -15.17
C ALA A 13 -4.51 2.21 -13.87
N LEU A 14 -3.74 2.25 -12.80
CA LEU A 14 -4.16 1.75 -11.50
C LEU A 14 -5.29 2.60 -10.89
N MET A 15 -5.27 3.90 -11.09
CA MET A 15 -6.38 4.77 -10.67
C MET A 15 -7.69 4.38 -11.36
N ILE A 16 -7.62 4.07 -12.65
CA ILE A 16 -8.80 3.60 -13.41
C ILE A 16 -9.31 2.27 -12.82
N TRP A 17 -8.41 1.33 -12.59
CA TRP A 17 -8.80 0.03 -12.00
C TRP A 17 -9.42 0.21 -10.61
N LEU A 18 -8.80 1.03 -9.76
CA LEU A 18 -9.29 1.30 -8.41
C LEU A 18 -10.67 1.98 -8.43
N GLY A 19 -10.88 2.93 -9.34
CA GLY A 19 -12.18 3.58 -9.49
C GLY A 19 -13.28 2.63 -9.92
N ALA A 20 -12.94 1.60 -10.72
CA ALA A 20 -13.89 0.59 -11.18
C ALA A 20 -14.16 -0.52 -10.15
N ASN A 21 -13.25 -0.73 -9.20
CA ASN A 21 -13.28 -1.88 -8.30
C ASN A 21 -13.39 -1.53 -6.81
N THR A 22 -13.44 -0.27 -6.47
CA THR A 22 -13.60 0.20 -5.09
C THR A 22 -14.65 1.29 -5.02
N THR A 23 -15.05 1.66 -3.80
CA THR A 23 -15.93 2.81 -3.57
C THR A 23 -15.16 4.11 -3.32
N LEU A 24 -13.83 4.05 -3.38
CA LEU A 24 -13.00 5.23 -3.19
C LEU A 24 -13.11 6.16 -4.40
N ASP A 25 -13.26 7.45 -4.14
CA ASP A 25 -13.23 8.45 -5.19
C ASP A 25 -11.78 8.58 -5.71
N THR A 26 -11.60 8.35 -7.00
CA THR A 26 -10.29 8.45 -7.66
C THR A 26 -10.09 9.76 -8.40
N ASN A 27 -10.99 10.73 -8.24
CA ASN A 27 -10.87 12.05 -8.85
C ASN A 27 -9.87 12.92 -8.08
N HIS A 28 -8.63 12.47 -8.05
CA HIS A 28 -7.50 13.10 -7.40
C HIS A 28 -6.29 13.00 -8.31
N ASP A 29 -5.30 13.85 -8.08
CA ASP A 29 -4.01 13.73 -8.78
C ASP A 29 -3.38 12.38 -8.46
N ILE A 30 -2.55 11.89 -9.37
CA ILE A 30 -1.78 10.68 -9.09
C ILE A 30 -0.76 10.97 -7.97
N PRO A 31 -0.47 9.99 -7.10
CA PRO A 31 0.49 10.20 -6.03
C PRO A 31 1.91 10.34 -6.56
N LYS A 32 2.75 10.98 -5.76
CA LYS A 32 4.19 10.98 -5.97
C LYS A 32 4.74 9.63 -5.52
N VAL A 33 5.64 9.06 -6.32
CA VAL A 33 6.31 7.79 -5.99
C VAL A 33 7.81 8.02 -5.99
N VAL A 34 8.48 7.56 -4.93
CA VAL A 34 9.94 7.58 -4.83
C VAL A 34 10.44 6.17 -4.51
N PHE A 35 11.68 5.90 -4.87
CA PHE A 35 12.32 4.61 -4.64
C PHE A 35 13.46 4.79 -3.66
N LEU A 36 13.51 3.93 -2.65
CA LEU A 36 14.54 3.95 -1.63
C LEU A 36 15.10 2.54 -1.41
N PRO A 37 16.38 2.44 -0.98
CA PRO A 37 16.92 1.17 -0.50
C PRO A 37 16.13 0.67 0.71
N GLN A 38 16.05 -0.64 0.88
CA GLN A 38 15.33 -1.30 1.98
C GLN A 38 15.77 -0.73 3.35
N GLU A 39 17.07 -0.55 3.53
CA GLU A 39 17.63 -0.01 4.76
C GLU A 39 17.08 1.37 5.10
N LYS A 40 16.94 2.24 4.10
CA LYS A 40 16.37 3.57 4.30
C LYS A 40 14.88 3.52 4.65
N MET A 41 14.14 2.63 4.02
CA MET A 41 12.71 2.44 4.31
C MET A 41 12.51 1.96 5.74
N GLU A 42 13.32 1.02 6.20
CA GLU A 42 13.26 0.51 7.57
C GLU A 42 13.58 1.60 8.59
N GLN A 43 14.57 2.43 8.32
CA GLN A 43 14.90 3.56 9.18
C GLN A 43 13.74 4.55 9.32
N MET A 44 13.01 4.81 8.26
CA MET A 44 11.85 5.70 8.29
C MET A 44 10.69 5.10 9.08
N TYR A 45 10.42 3.82 8.88
CA TYR A 45 9.24 3.17 9.46
C TYR A 45 9.41 2.82 10.93
N TYR A 46 10.61 2.38 11.31
CA TYR A 46 10.88 1.87 12.66
C TYR A 46 11.60 2.87 13.55
N VAL A 47 11.69 4.12 13.18
CA VAL A 47 12.41 5.13 13.95
C VAL A 47 11.88 5.25 15.39
N ASP A 48 10.56 5.13 15.56
CA ASP A 48 9.90 5.22 16.87
C ASP A 48 9.61 3.85 17.50
N GLU A 49 9.96 2.76 16.82
CA GLU A 49 9.67 1.40 17.26
C GLU A 49 10.84 0.45 16.95
N PRO A 50 12.03 0.72 17.53
CA PRO A 50 13.23 -0.05 17.21
C PRO A 50 13.16 -1.52 17.63
N GLU A 51 12.18 -1.90 18.44
CA GLU A 51 11.99 -3.25 18.94
C GLU A 51 11.19 -4.14 18.01
N LYS A 52 10.50 -3.56 17.03
CA LYS A 52 9.79 -4.36 16.04
C LYS A 52 10.80 -5.04 15.14
N LEU A 53 10.69 -6.36 15.07
CA LEU A 53 11.47 -7.13 14.11
C LEU A 53 11.17 -6.61 12.71
N PRO A 54 12.19 -6.33 11.90
CA PRO A 54 11.98 -5.86 10.54
C PRO A 54 11.33 -6.96 9.72
N ASN A 55 10.02 -6.89 9.56
CA ASN A 55 9.40 -7.54 8.44
C ASN A 55 9.84 -6.79 7.19
N GLU A 56 10.07 -7.52 6.11
CA GLU A 56 10.43 -6.88 4.86
C GLU A 56 9.37 -5.87 4.46
N LEU A 57 9.73 -4.59 4.53
CA LEU A 57 8.89 -3.53 4.01
C LEU A 57 9.02 -3.51 2.50
N HIS A 58 7.91 -3.69 1.81
CA HIS A 58 7.87 -3.62 0.36
C HIS A 58 7.46 -2.23 -0.14
N GLY A 59 6.64 -1.54 0.63
CA GLY A 59 6.18 -0.19 0.34
C GLY A 59 5.73 0.53 1.59
N ILE A 60 5.67 1.84 1.51
CA ILE A 60 5.17 2.73 2.57
C ILE A 60 4.37 3.85 1.90
N TYR A 61 3.27 4.25 2.51
CA TYR A 61 2.63 5.50 2.18
C TYR A 61 2.91 6.51 3.30
N ASP A 62 3.55 7.61 2.95
CA ASP A 62 3.86 8.71 3.87
C ASP A 62 2.77 9.77 3.79
N THR A 63 1.97 9.89 4.85
CA THR A 63 0.87 10.85 4.92
C THR A 63 1.33 12.30 5.02
N ASP A 64 2.54 12.54 5.52
CA ASP A 64 3.06 13.90 5.68
C ASP A 64 3.43 14.53 4.34
N SER A 65 3.87 13.73 3.38
CA SER A 65 4.31 14.20 2.07
C SER A 65 3.43 13.70 0.92
N ASP A 66 2.36 12.95 1.20
CA ASP A 66 1.47 12.33 0.21
C ASP A 66 2.25 11.49 -0.80
N THR A 67 3.29 10.81 -0.35
CA THR A 67 4.24 10.11 -1.20
C THR A 67 4.23 8.62 -0.92
N ILE A 68 4.18 7.84 -2.00
CA ILE A 68 4.39 6.39 -1.93
C ILE A 68 5.88 6.12 -2.08
N ILE A 69 6.42 5.33 -1.16
CA ILE A 69 7.82 4.94 -1.15
C ILE A 69 7.89 3.45 -1.45
N LEU A 70 8.62 3.09 -2.48
CA LEU A 70 8.84 1.70 -2.89
C LEU A 70 10.32 1.36 -2.77
N ARG A 71 10.62 0.07 -2.63
CA ARG A 71 12.01 -0.39 -2.68
C ARG A 71 12.63 -0.06 -4.04
N ASP A 72 13.92 0.24 -4.07
CA ASP A 72 14.64 0.48 -5.32
C ASP A 72 14.74 -0.76 -6.21
N THR A 73 14.45 -1.94 -5.67
CA THR A 73 14.36 -3.20 -6.43
C THR A 73 12.97 -3.47 -7.00
N TRP A 74 12.00 -2.57 -6.78
CA TRP A 74 10.65 -2.72 -7.28
C TRP A 74 10.65 -2.87 -8.82
N ASP A 75 9.88 -3.87 -9.29
CA ASP A 75 9.86 -4.24 -10.71
C ASP A 75 8.41 -4.42 -11.18
N ARG A 76 7.99 -3.58 -12.12
CA ARG A 76 6.63 -3.63 -12.69
C ARG A 76 6.28 -4.98 -13.33
N ARG A 77 7.27 -5.77 -13.70
CA ARG A 77 7.06 -7.09 -14.32
C ARG A 77 6.70 -8.16 -13.29
N LYS A 78 6.91 -7.89 -12.01
CA LYS A 78 6.58 -8.82 -10.93
C LYS A 78 5.17 -8.51 -10.41
N PRO A 79 4.24 -9.48 -10.50
CA PRO A 79 2.88 -9.26 -9.99
C PRO A 79 2.84 -8.79 -8.55
N TRP A 80 3.64 -9.38 -7.67
CA TRP A 80 3.68 -8.98 -6.27
C TRP A 80 4.05 -7.51 -6.10
N ASP A 81 5.04 -7.03 -6.84
CA ASP A 81 5.47 -5.63 -6.76
C ASP A 81 4.38 -4.68 -7.22
N MET A 82 3.63 -5.05 -8.26
CA MET A 82 2.46 -4.28 -8.69
C MET A 82 1.37 -4.30 -7.61
N GLY A 83 1.16 -5.43 -6.94
CA GLY A 83 0.22 -5.54 -5.83
C GLY A 83 0.61 -4.64 -4.66
N VAL A 84 1.89 -4.55 -4.34
CA VAL A 84 2.40 -3.63 -3.32
C VAL A 84 2.06 -2.19 -3.66
N LEU A 85 2.27 -1.79 -4.92
CA LEU A 85 1.92 -0.43 -5.36
C LEU A 85 0.43 -0.17 -5.21
N VAL A 86 -0.42 -1.11 -5.59
CA VAL A 86 -1.88 -1.00 -5.41
C VAL A 86 -2.23 -0.81 -3.94
N HIS A 87 -1.62 -1.59 -3.06
CA HIS A 87 -1.81 -1.49 -1.61
C HIS A 87 -1.54 -0.07 -1.10
N GLU A 88 -0.39 0.51 -1.48
CA GLU A 88 -0.04 1.86 -1.06
C GLU A 88 -0.95 2.92 -1.72
N MET A 89 -1.41 2.69 -2.94
CA MET A 89 -2.38 3.58 -3.58
C MET A 89 -3.74 3.57 -2.88
N VAL A 90 -4.14 2.45 -2.30
CA VAL A 90 -5.34 2.42 -1.45
C VAL A 90 -5.17 3.35 -0.26
N HIS A 91 -4.03 3.31 0.42
CA HIS A 91 -3.75 4.23 1.53
C HIS A 91 -3.73 5.68 1.08
N TYR A 92 -3.15 5.97 -0.07
CA TYR A 92 -3.18 7.31 -0.66
C TYR A 92 -4.62 7.80 -0.87
N LEU A 93 -5.49 6.96 -1.46
CA LEU A 93 -6.88 7.33 -1.70
C LEU A 93 -7.68 7.44 -0.41
N GLN A 94 -7.42 6.59 0.58
CA GLN A 94 -8.03 6.72 1.90
C GLN A 94 -7.72 8.09 2.50
N ASP A 95 -6.47 8.53 2.38
CA ASP A 95 -6.01 9.83 2.86
C ASP A 95 -6.66 10.98 2.07
N MET A 96 -6.62 10.92 0.74
CA MET A 96 -7.20 11.96 -0.13
C MET A 96 -8.71 12.10 0.02
N ASN A 97 -9.40 11.02 0.38
CA ASN A 97 -10.85 11.02 0.59
C ASN A 97 -11.22 11.32 2.05
N ASP A 98 -10.27 11.68 2.88
CA ASP A 98 -10.47 12.00 4.31
C ASP A 98 -11.27 10.91 5.04
N VAL A 99 -10.97 9.64 4.75
CA VAL A 99 -11.64 8.52 5.41
C VAL A 99 -11.22 8.48 6.87
N ASP A 100 -12.21 8.48 7.76
CA ASP A 100 -11.96 8.42 9.20
C ASP A 100 -11.68 6.99 9.64
N PHE A 101 -10.59 6.81 10.37
CA PHE A 101 -10.23 5.54 10.98
C PHE A 101 -10.04 5.72 12.48
N GLN A 102 -10.48 4.73 13.25
CA GLN A 102 -10.24 4.73 14.70
C GLN A 102 -8.77 4.50 15.03
N CYS A 103 -8.07 3.76 14.15
CA CYS A 103 -6.64 3.49 14.29
C CYS A 103 -6.08 3.13 12.92
N THR A 104 -4.75 3.13 12.80
CA THR A 104 -4.08 2.80 11.54
C THR A 104 -4.36 1.37 11.07
N ALA A 105 -4.66 0.46 11.98
CA ALA A 105 -5.00 -0.93 11.62
C ALA A 105 -6.23 -1.01 10.71
N GLN A 106 -7.21 -0.13 10.89
CA GLN A 106 -8.42 -0.13 10.04
C GLN A 106 -8.13 0.19 8.57
N MET A 107 -7.04 0.88 8.29
CA MET A 107 -6.63 1.17 6.91
C MET A 107 -6.31 -0.12 6.15
N GLU A 108 -5.79 -1.12 6.85
CA GLU A 108 -5.44 -2.42 6.25
C GLU A 108 -6.66 -3.27 5.90
N LYS A 109 -7.78 -3.01 6.54
CA LYS A 109 -9.01 -3.78 6.33
C LYS A 109 -9.47 -3.76 4.88
N ASP A 110 -9.31 -2.63 4.21
CA ASP A 110 -9.66 -2.49 2.79
C ASP A 110 -8.46 -2.78 1.88
N ALA A 111 -7.26 -2.40 2.29
CA ALA A 111 -6.07 -2.51 1.45
C ALA A 111 -5.74 -3.95 1.09
N TRP A 112 -5.84 -4.88 2.03
CA TRP A 112 -5.52 -6.29 1.79
C TRP A 112 -6.47 -6.96 0.80
N PRO A 113 -7.81 -6.87 0.97
CA PRO A 113 -8.73 -7.46 -0.01
C PRO A 113 -8.62 -6.84 -1.39
N ILE A 114 -8.37 -5.53 -1.48
CA ILE A 114 -8.21 -4.83 -2.75
C ILE A 114 -6.93 -5.31 -3.45
N GLN A 115 -5.83 -5.42 -2.72
CA GLN A 115 -4.59 -5.97 -3.25
C GLN A 115 -4.77 -7.40 -3.76
N GLN A 116 -5.45 -8.25 -2.98
CA GLN A 116 -5.76 -9.63 -3.38
C GLN A 116 -6.56 -9.68 -4.68
N LYS A 117 -7.60 -8.87 -4.76
CA LYS A 117 -8.44 -8.79 -5.97
C LYS A 117 -7.65 -8.31 -7.18
N TYR A 118 -6.83 -7.30 -7.01
CA TYR A 118 -5.97 -6.79 -8.08
C TYR A 118 -5.05 -7.88 -8.62
N LEU A 119 -4.37 -8.58 -7.73
CA LEU A 119 -3.44 -9.66 -8.11
C LEU A 119 -4.16 -10.75 -8.90
N LYS A 120 -5.36 -11.14 -8.48
CA LYS A 120 -6.14 -12.16 -9.18
C LYS A 120 -6.66 -11.66 -10.52
N ASP A 121 -7.26 -10.47 -10.55
CA ASP A 121 -7.91 -9.93 -11.74
C ASP A 121 -6.90 -9.60 -12.85
N GLN A 122 -5.76 -9.02 -12.50
CA GLN A 122 -4.82 -8.45 -13.46
C GLN A 122 -3.63 -9.35 -13.76
N HIS A 123 -3.30 -10.28 -12.86
CA HIS A 123 -2.11 -11.12 -12.99
C HIS A 123 -2.37 -12.61 -12.87
N ASP A 124 -3.62 -13.00 -12.63
CA ASP A 124 -3.98 -14.39 -12.31
C ASP A 124 -3.10 -14.96 -11.19
N TYR A 125 -2.78 -14.13 -10.23
CA TYR A 125 -1.90 -14.43 -9.12
C TYR A 125 -2.75 -14.69 -7.87
N ASP A 126 -2.67 -15.92 -7.33
CA ASP A 126 -3.39 -16.29 -6.11
C ASP A 126 -2.57 -15.92 -4.89
N TRP A 127 -3.06 -14.96 -4.13
CA TRP A 127 -2.47 -14.59 -2.85
C TRP A 127 -3.49 -14.88 -1.76
N GLU A 128 -3.16 -15.87 -0.95
CA GLU A 128 -3.96 -16.22 0.22
C GLU A 128 -3.21 -15.76 1.47
N TYR A 129 -3.84 -14.86 2.20
CA TYR A 129 -3.31 -14.43 3.49
C TYR A 129 -4.09 -15.11 4.62
N ASP A 130 -3.42 -15.31 5.76
CA ASP A 130 -4.04 -15.90 6.94
C ASP A 130 -5.16 -15.00 7.46
N SER A 131 -6.39 -15.51 7.50
CA SER A 131 -7.56 -14.74 7.88
C SER A 131 -7.55 -14.30 9.34
N LEU A 132 -6.95 -15.10 10.23
CA LEU A 132 -6.81 -14.71 11.63
C LEU A 132 -5.80 -13.56 11.78
N TRP A 133 -4.67 -13.67 11.09
CA TRP A 133 -3.67 -12.61 11.08
C TRP A 133 -4.22 -11.32 10.49
N TYR A 134 -4.95 -11.42 9.37
CA TYR A 134 -5.62 -10.29 8.76
C TYR A 134 -6.58 -9.61 9.75
N MET A 135 -7.39 -10.39 10.46
CA MET A 135 -8.31 -9.87 11.46
C MET A 135 -7.56 -9.10 12.57
N VAL A 136 -6.44 -9.67 13.06
CA VAL A 136 -5.63 -9.03 14.10
C VAL A 136 -5.05 -7.71 13.64
N ILE A 137 -4.44 -7.66 12.46
CA ILE A 137 -3.75 -6.45 11.98
C ILE A 137 -4.72 -5.38 11.47
N SER A 138 -5.97 -5.73 11.17
CA SER A 138 -6.97 -4.82 10.61
C SER A 138 -8.00 -4.34 11.64
N THR A 139 -7.89 -4.75 12.89
CA THR A 139 -8.87 -4.43 13.94
C THR A 139 -8.25 -3.55 14.99
N CYS A 140 -8.92 -2.45 15.29
CA CYS A 140 -8.60 -1.63 16.46
C CYS A 140 -9.07 -2.36 17.69
N SER A 141 -8.16 -2.65 18.61
CA SER A 141 -8.52 -3.33 19.85
C SER A 141 -7.62 -2.85 20.97
N ASP A 142 -8.23 -2.45 22.08
CA ASP A 142 -7.49 -2.09 23.28
C ASP A 142 -6.67 -3.27 23.83
N ALA A 143 -7.06 -4.49 23.47
CA ALA A 143 -6.32 -5.68 23.86
C ALA A 143 -4.94 -5.76 23.14
N PHE A 144 -4.80 -5.09 21.99
CA PHE A 144 -3.58 -5.09 21.19
C PHE A 144 -2.88 -3.73 21.14
N ASN A 145 -3.49 -2.69 21.73
CA ASN A 145 -2.99 -1.31 21.70
C ASN A 145 -2.45 -0.90 23.09
N TYR A 146 -1.55 -1.68 23.59
CA TYR A 146 -0.87 -1.33 24.83
C TYR A 146 0.40 -0.54 24.56
#